data_84059ba474ae331ca45e18c018b3aa31
#
_entry.id   84059ba474ae331ca45e18c018b3aa31
#
_cell.length_a   1.000
_cell.length_b   1.000
_cell.length_c   1.000
_cell.angle_alpha   90.00
_cell.angle_beta   90.00
_cell.angle_gamma   90.00
#
_symmetry.space_group_name_H-M   'P 1'
#
loop_
_entity.id
_entity.type
_entity.pdbx_description
1 polymer ?
#
loop_
_entity_poly.entity_id
_entity_poly.type
_entity_poly.pdbx_seq_one_letter_code
_entity_poly.pdbx_strand_id
1 'polypeptide(L)'
;DALTYFYKTPNHETPNYLYDDDLLNDVAYWFNAGVLAKYIPQCLMTLGQSDPDQVDTMYMWSDLFTYGKDAVLPGYTFSTRRVEQRDAGEKPTLSYQFQMNVQHNFLPYIEQHPDTQFMFFFPPYSLLSWYQAYENGTLELDLHQKQALIEVLLAYDNVQVYDFQARADWIC
;
A
#
# COMPACT_ATOMS: atom_id res chain seq x y z
N ASP A 1 -10.03 -1.69 1.02
CA ASP A 1 -9.93 -0.58 0.07
C ASP A 1 -8.53 0.02 0.12
N ALA A 2 -7.63 -0.44 -0.75
CA ALA A 2 -6.24 0.03 -0.75
C ALA A 2 -6.14 1.55 -0.98
N LEU A 3 -7.06 2.15 -1.72
CA LEU A 3 -7.09 3.60 -1.98
C LEU A 3 -7.64 4.44 -0.82
N THR A 4 -8.33 3.84 0.14
CA THR A 4 -8.92 4.54 1.29
C THR A 4 -8.06 4.44 2.56
N TYR A 5 -7.11 3.50 2.63
CA TYR A 5 -6.32 3.24 3.85
C TYR A 5 -5.15 4.19 4.07
N PHE A 6 -4.80 5.04 3.11
CA PHE A 6 -3.62 5.90 3.20
C PHE A 6 -3.86 7.28 3.85
N TYR A 7 -5.06 7.56 4.32
CA TYR A 7 -5.26 8.79 5.08
C TYR A 7 -4.57 8.70 6.43
N LYS A 8 -3.48 9.46 6.57
CA LYS A 8 -2.80 9.64 7.85
C LYS A 8 -3.76 10.31 8.82
N THR A 9 -4.30 9.55 9.75
CA THR A 9 -5.08 10.15 10.85
C THR A 9 -4.14 11.03 11.66
N PRO A 10 -4.55 12.26 12.03
CA PRO A 10 -3.72 13.21 12.78
C PRO A 10 -3.26 12.71 14.16
N ASN A 11 -3.73 11.53 14.59
CA ASN A 11 -3.42 10.94 15.89
C ASN A 11 -2.18 10.02 15.91
N HIS A 12 -1.52 9.78 14.79
CA HIS A 12 -0.21 9.15 14.76
C HIS A 12 0.83 10.23 14.50
N GLU A 13 1.36 10.79 15.57
CA GLU A 13 2.59 11.57 15.50
C GLU A 13 3.69 10.65 14.95
N THR A 14 4.16 10.95 13.75
CA THR A 14 5.40 10.34 13.27
C THR A 14 6.48 10.77 14.25
N PRO A 15 7.36 9.86 14.68
CA PRO A 15 8.48 10.22 15.51
C PRO A 15 9.44 11.10 14.69
N ASN A 16 9.14 12.40 14.62
CA ASN A 16 9.88 13.37 13.81
C ASN A 16 11.36 13.41 14.20
N TYR A 17 11.68 13.02 15.44
CA TYR A 17 13.05 12.92 15.94
C TYR A 17 13.90 11.85 15.21
N LEU A 18 13.29 10.89 14.48
CA LEU A 18 14.03 9.91 13.67
C LEU A 18 14.37 10.44 12.25
N TYR A 19 13.90 11.63 11.90
CA TYR A 19 14.01 12.22 10.56
C TYR A 19 14.63 13.60 10.56
N ASP A 20 15.19 14.02 11.70
CA ASP A 20 15.97 15.25 11.81
C ASP A 20 17.48 14.95 11.86
N ASP A 21 18.31 16.00 11.89
CA ASP A 21 19.77 15.86 11.90
C ASP A 21 20.35 15.70 13.32
N ASP A 22 19.51 15.64 14.37
CA ASP A 22 19.94 15.51 15.76
C ASP A 22 19.96 14.05 16.21
N LEU A 23 21.12 13.41 16.06
CA LEU A 23 21.34 12.02 16.48
C LEU A 23 21.18 11.79 18.00
N LEU A 24 21.17 12.85 18.81
CA LEU A 24 21.06 12.70 20.27
C LEU A 24 19.60 12.49 20.71
N ASN A 25 18.64 12.93 19.96
CA ASN A 25 17.22 12.71 20.27
C ASN A 25 16.75 11.31 19.89
N ASP A 26 17.49 10.60 19.03
CA ASP A 26 17.26 9.18 18.69
C ASP A 26 17.45 8.23 19.87
N VAL A 27 18.07 8.71 20.95
CA VAL A 27 18.27 7.94 22.19
C VAL A 27 16.95 7.34 22.71
N ALA A 28 15.85 8.07 22.57
CA ALA A 28 14.52 7.59 22.95
C ALA A 28 14.09 6.32 22.16
N TYR A 29 14.48 6.22 20.90
CA TYR A 29 14.25 5.02 20.08
C TYR A 29 15.16 3.86 20.50
N TRP A 30 16.46 4.10 20.67
CA TRP A 30 17.44 3.09 21.03
C TRP A 30 17.15 2.45 22.37
N PHE A 31 16.64 3.21 23.35
CA PHE A 31 16.28 2.74 24.68
C PHE A 31 14.79 2.38 24.82
N ASN A 32 14.06 2.26 23.73
CA ASN A 32 12.69 1.75 23.76
C ASN A 32 12.70 0.28 24.25
N ALA A 33 11.77 -0.05 25.15
CA ALA A 33 11.67 -1.40 25.72
C ALA A 33 11.47 -2.50 24.64
N GLY A 34 10.76 -2.18 23.55
CA GLY A 34 10.59 -3.10 22.41
C GLY A 34 11.91 -3.36 21.67
N VAL A 35 12.73 -2.34 21.46
CA VAL A 35 14.03 -2.47 20.80
C VAL A 35 14.98 -3.27 21.69
N LEU A 36 15.10 -2.91 22.97
CA LEU A 36 16.01 -3.56 23.90
C LEU A 36 15.62 -5.00 24.23
N ALA A 37 14.33 -5.27 24.47
CA ALA A 37 13.88 -6.57 24.94
C ALA A 37 13.56 -7.56 23.80
N LYS A 38 13.24 -7.08 22.62
CA LYS A 38 12.82 -7.93 21.50
C LYS A 38 13.83 -7.93 20.36
N TYR A 39 14.13 -6.75 19.80
CA TYR A 39 14.91 -6.69 18.56
C TYR A 39 16.40 -6.94 18.79
N ILE A 40 17.02 -6.35 19.81
CA ILE A 40 18.46 -6.57 20.07
C ILE A 40 18.76 -8.04 20.41
N PRO A 41 18.04 -8.72 21.33
CA PRO A 41 18.26 -10.14 21.57
C PRO A 41 18.05 -11.02 20.33
N GLN A 42 17.04 -10.70 19.53
CA GLN A 42 16.78 -11.42 18.29
C GLN A 42 17.91 -11.24 17.27
N CYS A 43 18.42 -10.02 17.09
CA CYS A 43 19.58 -9.76 16.25
C CYS A 43 20.83 -10.48 16.76
N LEU A 44 21.09 -10.48 18.08
CA LEU A 44 22.23 -11.19 18.66
C LEU A 44 22.15 -12.71 18.48
N MET A 45 20.95 -13.28 18.56
CA MET A 45 20.74 -14.72 18.30
C MET A 45 20.95 -15.08 16.83
N THR A 46 20.57 -14.18 15.92
CA THR A 46 20.72 -14.39 14.47
C THR A 46 22.15 -14.14 13.98
N LEU A 47 22.90 -13.20 14.59
CA LEU A 47 24.30 -12.92 14.24
C LEU A 47 25.23 -14.14 14.34
N GLY A 48 24.89 -15.13 15.18
CA GLY A 48 25.66 -16.38 15.29
C GLY A 48 25.24 -17.48 14.29
N GLN A 49 24.13 -17.29 13.58
CA GLN A 49 23.52 -18.29 12.70
C GLN A 49 23.41 -17.84 11.25
N SER A 50 23.68 -16.57 10.95
CA SER A 50 23.35 -15.99 9.65
C SER A 50 24.53 -16.01 8.69
N ASP A 51 24.25 -16.54 7.53
CA ASP A 51 24.94 -16.25 6.29
C ASP A 51 24.87 -14.71 6.06
N PRO A 52 26.00 -14.03 5.78
CA PRO A 52 26.00 -12.59 5.48
C PRO A 52 25.07 -12.19 4.34
N ASP A 53 24.69 -13.11 3.47
CA ASP A 53 23.70 -12.89 2.41
C ASP A 53 22.23 -12.80 2.91
N GLN A 54 21.95 -13.10 4.17
CA GLN A 54 20.59 -13.02 4.73
C GLN A 54 20.11 -11.58 5.00
N VAL A 55 20.96 -10.58 4.95
CA VAL A 55 20.55 -9.18 5.07
C VAL A 55 19.58 -8.81 3.93
N ASP A 56 19.79 -9.34 2.73
CA ASP A 56 18.92 -9.13 1.59
C ASP A 56 17.57 -9.82 1.74
N THR A 57 17.49 -10.87 2.58
CA THR A 57 16.23 -11.61 2.82
C THR A 57 15.43 -11.07 4.00
N MET A 58 15.96 -10.14 4.79
CA MET A 58 15.33 -9.62 6.01
C MET A 58 13.97 -8.94 5.76
N TYR A 59 13.73 -8.51 4.53
CA TYR A 59 12.45 -7.94 4.06
C TYR A 59 11.72 -8.85 3.06
N MET A 60 12.22 -10.03 2.77
CA MET A 60 11.55 -11.00 1.91
C MET A 60 10.50 -11.77 2.71
N TRP A 61 9.28 -11.30 2.66
CA TRP A 61 8.13 -11.99 3.24
C TRP A 61 7.64 -13.15 2.37
N SER A 62 8.22 -13.33 1.19
CA SER A 62 7.86 -14.38 0.25
C SER A 62 7.91 -15.78 0.88
N ASP A 63 8.88 -16.02 1.76
CA ASP A 63 9.09 -17.33 2.38
C ASP A 63 8.05 -17.65 3.48
N LEU A 64 7.34 -16.63 3.95
CA LEU A 64 6.29 -16.77 4.96
C LEU A 64 4.93 -17.16 4.37
N PHE A 65 4.77 -17.03 3.05
CA PHE A 65 3.50 -17.24 2.38
C PHE A 65 3.66 -18.17 1.19
N THR A 66 2.73 -19.08 1.04
CA THR A 66 2.63 -19.92 -0.16
C THR A 66 1.67 -19.22 -1.13
N TYR A 67 2.19 -18.89 -2.31
CA TYR A 67 1.44 -18.22 -3.35
C TYR A 67 0.93 -19.23 -4.39
N GLY A 68 -0.05 -18.80 -5.15
CA GLY A 68 -0.56 -19.53 -6.29
C GLY A 68 -1.97 -20.09 -6.07
N LYS A 69 -2.55 -20.51 -7.17
CA LYS A 69 -3.94 -21.00 -7.25
C LYS A 69 -4.23 -22.11 -6.24
N ASP A 70 -3.35 -23.11 -6.16
CA ASP A 70 -3.55 -24.29 -5.34
C ASP A 70 -3.44 -24.01 -3.85
N ALA A 71 -2.75 -22.95 -3.46
CA ALA A 71 -2.65 -22.50 -2.07
C ALA A 71 -3.83 -21.62 -1.65
N VAL A 72 -4.34 -20.79 -2.55
CA VAL A 72 -5.33 -19.76 -2.23
C VAL A 72 -6.77 -20.26 -2.38
N LEU A 73 -7.07 -20.99 -3.47
CA LEU A 73 -8.44 -21.43 -3.78
C LEU A 73 -9.08 -22.34 -2.73
N PRO A 74 -8.36 -23.29 -2.09
CA PRO A 74 -8.98 -24.16 -1.08
C PRO A 74 -9.51 -23.41 0.15
N GLY A 75 -8.91 -22.27 0.48
CA GLY A 75 -9.34 -21.41 1.59
C GLY A 75 -10.34 -20.33 1.18
N TYR A 76 -10.61 -20.17 -0.10
CA TYR A 76 -11.49 -19.13 -0.59
C TYR A 76 -12.95 -19.60 -0.67
N THR A 77 -13.84 -18.88 -0.02
CA THR A 77 -15.29 -19.16 -0.08
C THR A 77 -15.95 -18.17 -1.04
N PHE A 78 -16.40 -18.69 -2.18
CA PHE A 78 -17.16 -17.88 -3.13
C PHE A 78 -18.52 -17.53 -2.54
N SER A 79 -18.88 -16.25 -2.57
CA SER A 79 -20.20 -15.80 -2.15
C SER A 79 -21.26 -16.26 -3.16
N THR A 80 -22.38 -16.69 -2.65
CA THR A 80 -23.58 -16.96 -3.47
C THR A 80 -24.49 -15.71 -3.56
N ARG A 81 -24.07 -14.61 -2.94
CA ARG A 81 -24.85 -13.36 -2.92
C ARG A 81 -24.85 -12.75 -4.31
N ARG A 82 -26.03 -12.52 -4.85
CA ARG A 82 -26.20 -11.74 -6.07
C ARG A 82 -25.94 -10.27 -5.76
N VAL A 83 -24.90 -9.70 -6.39
CA VAL A 83 -24.63 -8.26 -6.28
C VAL A 83 -25.65 -7.52 -7.11
N GLU A 84 -26.37 -6.58 -6.50
CA GLU A 84 -27.20 -5.65 -7.26
C GLU A 84 -26.24 -4.71 -8.01
N GLN A 85 -26.26 -4.81 -9.34
CA GLN A 85 -25.53 -3.88 -10.19
C GLN A 85 -26.23 -2.52 -10.10
N ARG A 86 -25.46 -1.46 -9.89
CA ARG A 86 -25.95 -0.10 -10.08
C ARG A 86 -26.37 0.09 -11.54
N ASP A 87 -27.34 0.95 -11.76
CA ASP A 87 -27.76 1.31 -13.11
C ASP A 87 -26.57 1.87 -13.89
N ALA A 88 -26.33 1.29 -15.07
CA ALA A 88 -25.23 1.67 -15.96
C ALA A 88 -25.42 3.12 -16.40
N GLY A 89 -24.74 4.06 -15.78
CA GLY A 89 -24.80 5.49 -16.13
C GLY A 89 -24.52 6.44 -14.97
N GLU A 90 -24.71 6.02 -13.75
CA GLU A 90 -24.44 6.85 -12.58
C GLU A 90 -23.03 6.56 -12.03
N LYS A 91 -22.10 7.50 -12.27
CA LYS A 91 -20.74 7.38 -11.71
C LYS A 91 -20.83 7.43 -10.18
N PRO A 92 -20.16 6.51 -9.47
CA PRO A 92 -20.15 6.55 -8.01
C PRO A 92 -19.48 7.84 -7.52
N THR A 93 -20.02 8.43 -6.46
CA THR A 93 -19.40 9.59 -5.83
C THR A 93 -18.07 9.17 -5.18
N LEU A 94 -16.99 9.94 -5.44
CA LEU A 94 -15.70 9.71 -4.81
C LEU A 94 -15.82 9.79 -3.29
N SER A 95 -15.22 8.84 -2.59
CA SER A 95 -15.26 8.84 -1.12
C SER A 95 -14.51 10.03 -0.55
N TYR A 96 -15.00 10.55 0.57
CA TYR A 96 -14.34 11.66 1.28
C TYR A 96 -12.90 11.29 1.68
N GLN A 97 -12.68 10.08 2.18
CA GLN A 97 -11.36 9.60 2.56
C GLN A 97 -10.39 9.58 1.37
N PHE A 98 -10.84 9.16 0.20
CA PHE A 98 -10.03 9.20 -1.01
C PHE A 98 -9.62 10.62 -1.38
N GLN A 99 -10.58 11.58 -1.38
CA GLN A 99 -10.30 12.97 -1.70
C GLN A 99 -9.30 13.58 -0.72
N MET A 100 -9.49 13.36 0.58
CA MET A 100 -8.59 13.85 1.62
C MET A 100 -7.19 13.22 1.50
N ASN A 101 -7.11 11.93 1.15
CA ASN A 101 -5.83 11.26 0.94
C ASN A 101 -5.04 11.91 -0.22
N VAL A 102 -5.69 12.14 -1.34
CA VAL A 102 -5.06 12.80 -2.50
C VAL A 102 -4.60 14.21 -2.13
N GLN A 103 -5.46 15.00 -1.51
CA GLN A 103 -5.20 16.40 -1.19
C GLN A 103 -4.12 16.61 -0.12
N HIS A 104 -3.98 15.69 0.83
CA HIS A 104 -3.05 15.87 1.95
C HIS A 104 -1.78 15.03 1.85
N ASN A 105 -1.84 13.86 1.19
CA ASN A 105 -0.72 12.94 1.17
C ASN A 105 0.02 12.90 -0.17
N PHE A 106 -0.57 13.37 -1.27
CA PHE A 106 0.09 13.36 -2.57
C PHE A 106 0.38 14.76 -3.10
N LEU A 107 -0.64 15.58 -3.29
CA LEU A 107 -0.49 16.85 -3.99
C LEU A 107 0.52 17.81 -3.34
N PRO A 108 0.54 18.01 -2.01
CA PRO A 108 1.47 18.95 -1.40
C PRO A 108 2.94 18.56 -1.62
N TYR A 109 3.24 17.25 -1.63
CA TYR A 109 4.62 16.79 -1.87
C TYR A 109 5.03 16.95 -3.33
N ILE A 110 4.14 16.68 -4.27
CA ILE A 110 4.39 16.86 -5.70
C ILE A 110 4.65 18.33 -6.01
N GLU A 111 3.83 19.23 -5.46
CA GLU A 111 3.90 20.67 -5.70
C GLU A 111 5.11 21.33 -5.04
N GLN A 112 5.49 20.86 -3.83
CA GLN A 112 6.64 21.41 -3.09
C GLN A 112 7.99 20.94 -3.64
N HIS A 113 8.02 19.86 -4.42
CA HIS A 113 9.23 19.25 -4.95
C HIS A 113 9.20 19.14 -6.48
N PRO A 114 9.17 20.25 -7.23
CA PRO A 114 9.06 20.24 -8.68
C PRO A 114 10.27 19.59 -9.39
N ASP A 115 11.43 19.59 -8.73
CA ASP A 115 12.67 18.96 -9.24
C ASP A 115 12.75 17.46 -8.95
N THR A 116 11.79 16.89 -8.22
CA THR A 116 11.71 15.47 -7.90
C THR A 116 10.78 14.77 -8.87
N GLN A 117 11.26 13.72 -9.52
CA GLN A 117 10.41 12.85 -10.36
C GLN A 117 9.67 11.85 -9.47
N PHE A 118 8.35 11.97 -9.41
CA PHE A 118 7.49 11.04 -8.70
C PHE A 118 7.03 9.92 -9.64
N MET A 119 7.18 8.67 -9.20
CA MET A 119 6.70 7.50 -9.93
C MET A 119 5.62 6.80 -9.10
N PHE A 120 4.40 6.78 -9.62
CA PHE A 120 3.29 6.05 -9.04
C PHE A 120 3.05 4.77 -9.82
N PHE A 121 2.82 3.67 -9.13
CA PHE A 121 2.47 2.43 -9.79
C PHE A 121 1.30 1.74 -9.09
N PHE A 122 0.42 1.17 -9.89
CA PHE A 122 -0.65 0.29 -9.43
C PHE A 122 -0.17 -1.15 -9.59
N PRO A 123 0.11 -1.86 -8.47
CA PRO A 123 0.60 -3.23 -8.53
C PRO A 123 -0.46 -4.18 -9.11
N PRO A 124 -0.05 -5.29 -9.74
CA PRO A 124 -1.00 -6.28 -10.24
C PRO A 124 -1.69 -6.97 -9.05
N TYR A 125 -2.99 -6.80 -8.94
CA TYR A 125 -3.79 -7.52 -7.97
C TYR A 125 -4.28 -8.84 -8.55
N SER A 126 -4.41 -9.86 -7.70
CA SER A 126 -4.97 -11.13 -8.13
C SER A 126 -6.43 -10.98 -8.60
N LEU A 127 -6.86 -11.86 -9.51
CA LEU A 127 -8.25 -11.89 -9.96
C LEU A 127 -9.24 -12.03 -8.79
N LEU A 128 -8.84 -12.74 -7.72
CA LEU A 128 -9.68 -12.89 -6.53
C LEU A 128 -9.90 -11.56 -5.79
N SER A 129 -8.94 -10.65 -5.79
CA SER A 129 -9.11 -9.32 -5.18
C SER A 129 -10.17 -8.51 -5.94
N TRP A 130 -10.14 -8.56 -7.26
CA TRP A 130 -11.15 -7.92 -8.09
C TRP A 130 -12.54 -8.56 -7.93
N TYR A 131 -12.57 -9.89 -7.85
CA TYR A 131 -13.81 -10.62 -7.60
C TYR A 131 -14.39 -10.28 -6.23
N GLN A 132 -13.57 -10.15 -5.20
CA GLN A 132 -13.98 -9.73 -3.87
C GLN A 132 -14.53 -8.28 -3.86
N ALA A 133 -13.90 -7.35 -4.57
CA ALA A 133 -14.42 -6.00 -4.75
C ALA A 133 -15.79 -6.02 -5.45
N TYR A 134 -15.95 -6.87 -6.46
CA TYR A 134 -17.24 -7.07 -7.13
C TYR A 134 -18.31 -7.61 -6.17
N GLU A 135 -18.00 -8.65 -5.39
CA GLU A 135 -18.93 -9.24 -4.40
C GLU A 135 -19.33 -8.24 -3.32
N ASN A 136 -18.41 -7.36 -2.93
CA ASN A 136 -18.68 -6.29 -1.96
C ASN A 136 -19.42 -5.08 -2.56
N GLY A 137 -19.58 -5.04 -3.88
CA GLY A 137 -20.21 -3.91 -4.57
C GLY A 137 -19.34 -2.66 -4.61
N THR A 138 -18.01 -2.79 -4.42
CA THR A 138 -17.06 -1.65 -4.39
C THR A 138 -16.30 -1.49 -5.70
N LEU A 139 -16.34 -2.48 -6.59
CA LEU A 139 -15.51 -2.50 -7.80
C LEU A 139 -15.62 -1.24 -8.65
N GLU A 140 -16.83 -0.76 -8.91
CA GLU A 140 -17.05 0.43 -9.74
C GLU A 140 -16.49 1.70 -9.05
N LEU A 141 -16.67 1.80 -7.73
CA LEU A 141 -16.10 2.91 -6.96
C LEU A 141 -14.57 2.86 -6.98
N ASP A 142 -13.98 1.69 -6.79
CA ASP A 142 -12.53 1.50 -6.76
C ASP A 142 -11.91 1.86 -8.12
N LEU A 143 -12.53 1.43 -9.22
CA LEU A 143 -12.10 1.79 -10.58
C LEU A 143 -12.28 3.29 -10.86
N HIS A 144 -13.36 3.90 -10.41
CA HIS A 144 -13.60 5.33 -10.57
C HIS A 144 -12.60 6.17 -9.75
N GLN A 145 -12.31 5.77 -8.51
CA GLN A 145 -11.30 6.42 -7.67
C GLN A 145 -9.90 6.30 -8.28
N LYS A 146 -9.56 5.13 -8.83
CA LYS A 146 -8.31 4.92 -9.55
C LYS A 146 -8.20 5.85 -10.76
N GLN A 147 -9.24 5.93 -11.59
CA GLN A 147 -9.26 6.82 -12.74
C GLN A 147 -9.08 8.29 -12.31
N ALA A 148 -9.83 8.74 -11.30
CA ALA A 148 -9.72 10.10 -10.78
C ALA A 148 -8.32 10.41 -10.24
N LEU A 149 -7.67 9.45 -9.56
CA LEU A 149 -6.29 9.60 -9.10
C LEU A 149 -5.32 9.77 -10.27
N ILE A 150 -5.43 8.93 -11.29
CA ILE A 150 -4.57 8.99 -12.48
C ILE A 150 -4.73 10.35 -13.18
N GLU A 151 -5.96 10.82 -13.36
CA GLU A 151 -6.25 12.12 -14.00
C GLU A 151 -5.60 13.26 -13.22
N VAL A 152 -5.70 13.26 -11.89
CA VAL A 152 -5.08 14.28 -11.05
C VAL A 152 -3.56 14.22 -11.11
N LEU A 153 -2.97 13.02 -11.01
CA LEU A 153 -1.52 12.84 -11.02
C LEU A 153 -0.89 13.23 -12.34
N LEU A 154 -1.51 12.90 -13.48
CA LEU A 154 -1.01 13.22 -14.81
C LEU A 154 -1.12 14.73 -15.17
N ALA A 155 -1.72 15.55 -14.30
CA ALA A 155 -1.71 16.99 -14.45
C ALA A 155 -0.35 17.63 -14.10
N TYR A 156 0.58 16.86 -13.52
CA TYR A 156 1.90 17.34 -13.07
C TYR A 156 3.01 16.78 -13.96
N ASP A 157 3.88 17.66 -14.47
CA ASP A 157 4.99 17.28 -15.38
C ASP A 157 6.05 16.40 -14.71
N ASN A 158 6.17 16.50 -13.38
CA ASN A 158 7.12 15.72 -12.59
C ASN A 158 6.53 14.40 -12.06
N VAL A 159 5.43 13.92 -12.63
CA VAL A 159 4.76 12.68 -12.24
C VAL A 159 4.71 11.68 -13.40
N GLN A 160 5.01 10.43 -13.09
CA GLN A 160 4.80 9.29 -13.99
C GLN A 160 3.89 8.26 -13.32
N VAL A 161 2.97 7.68 -14.08
CA VAL A 161 2.02 6.68 -13.59
C VAL A 161 2.16 5.39 -14.40
N TYR A 162 2.32 4.26 -13.70
CA TYR A 162 2.43 2.93 -14.27
C TYR A 162 1.29 2.05 -13.77
N ASP A 163 0.48 1.52 -14.69
CA ASP A 163 -0.65 0.64 -14.37
C ASP A 163 -0.36 -0.81 -14.77
N PHE A 164 -0.06 -1.65 -13.76
CA PHE A 164 0.15 -3.08 -13.95
C PHE A 164 -1.12 -3.91 -13.71
N GLN A 165 -2.21 -3.31 -13.28
CA GLN A 165 -3.47 -4.01 -13.01
C GLN A 165 -4.20 -4.43 -14.28
N ALA A 166 -3.87 -3.83 -15.44
CA ALA A 166 -4.41 -4.22 -16.74
C ALA A 166 -3.66 -5.41 -17.39
N ARG A 167 -2.60 -5.92 -16.76
CA ARG A 167 -1.76 -7.01 -17.28
C ARG A 167 -2.38 -8.37 -16.93
N ALA A 168 -3.33 -8.82 -17.77
CA ALA A 168 -4.01 -10.11 -17.58
C ALA A 168 -3.04 -11.31 -17.55
N ASP A 169 -1.91 -11.22 -18.24
CA ASP A 169 -0.83 -12.20 -18.25
C ASP A 169 -0.09 -12.33 -16.91
N TRP A 170 -0.29 -11.38 -15.99
CA TRP A 170 0.34 -11.38 -14.66
C TRP A 170 -0.65 -11.72 -13.54
N ILE A 171 -1.95 -11.52 -13.77
CA ILE A 171 -2.99 -11.62 -12.75
C ILE A 171 -3.88 -12.87 -12.88
N CYS A 172 -3.74 -13.64 -13.96
CA CYS A 172 -4.53 -14.85 -14.24
C CYS A 172 -3.73 -16.15 -14.10
#